data_728e7bf0d63d3a70b50df2fad4925eb0
#
_entry.id   728e7bf0d63d3a70b50df2fad4925eb0
#
_cell.length_a   1.000
_cell.length_b   1.000
_cell.length_c   1.000
_cell.angle_alpha   90.00
_cell.angle_beta   90.00
_cell.angle_gamma   90.00
#
_symmetry.space_group_name_H-M   'P 1'
#
loop_
_entity.id
_entity.type
_entity.pdbx_description
1 polymer ?
#
loop_
_entity_poly.entity_id
_entity_poly.type
_entity_poly.pdbx_seq_one_letter_code
_entity_poly.pdbx_strand_id
1 'polypeptide(L)'
;MRTLVIGDIHGGLRALHQIMERAKVTPKDTLIFLGDYVDGWSQSPQVIDYLIELKTTHNCVFIRGNHDELLVDWLNESKDNPTWYQHGGESTVLAYSTIGGETIQKHVEFLQSLENYYLDEQNRLYIHAGFTNVNGVIFEYFPKLFYWDRTLWETALSLDKKMKTDDLYYPKRLTLYNEIYIGHTPVSRINKTAPVQMATVWNIDTGAAFKGPLTILDVDTKEFWQSEPLPSLYPTEKGRN
;
A
#
# COMPACT_ATOMS: atom_id res chain seq x y z
N MET A 1 -2.56 17.58 14.68
CA MET A 1 -2.23 16.17 14.52
C MET A 1 -3.07 15.68 13.35
N ARG A 2 -2.44 15.24 12.26
CA ARG A 2 -3.10 14.76 11.05
C ARG A 2 -2.97 13.24 11.01
N THR A 3 -3.87 12.58 10.32
CA THR A 3 -3.69 11.18 9.88
C THR A 3 -3.41 11.19 8.39
N LEU A 4 -2.23 10.69 8.01
CA LEU A 4 -1.73 10.67 6.64
C LEU A 4 -1.63 9.23 6.16
N VAL A 5 -2.25 8.90 5.03
CA VAL A 5 -2.21 7.57 4.44
C VAL A 5 -1.31 7.56 3.21
N ILE A 6 -0.44 6.55 3.12
CA ILE A 6 0.59 6.41 2.10
C ILE A 6 0.29 5.17 1.26
N GLY A 7 0.30 5.32 -0.08
CA GLY A 7 0.10 4.23 -1.03
C GLY A 7 1.33 3.36 -1.22
N ASP A 8 1.26 2.47 -2.22
CA ASP A 8 2.25 1.47 -2.57
C ASP A 8 3.59 2.11 -2.95
N ILE A 9 4.70 1.66 -2.34
CA ILE A 9 6.03 2.30 -2.45
C ILE A 9 6.93 1.60 -3.48
N HIS A 10 6.90 0.27 -3.49
CA HIS A 10 7.61 -0.58 -4.44
C HIS A 10 9.12 -0.28 -4.58
N GLY A 11 9.85 -0.18 -3.47
CA GLY A 11 11.28 0.10 -3.47
C GLY A 11 11.65 1.54 -3.84
N GLY A 12 10.66 2.43 -3.94
CA GLY A 12 10.81 3.82 -4.37
C GLY A 12 11.21 4.78 -3.25
N LEU A 13 12.34 4.59 -2.57
CA LEU A 13 12.79 5.41 -1.44
C LEU A 13 12.86 6.90 -1.78
N ARG A 14 13.36 7.26 -2.97
CA ARG A 14 13.45 8.67 -3.39
C ARG A 14 12.07 9.33 -3.46
N ALA A 15 11.07 8.59 -3.93
CA ALA A 15 9.68 9.06 -3.96
C ALA A 15 9.11 9.20 -2.53
N LEU A 16 9.41 8.24 -1.65
CA LEU A 16 8.99 8.31 -0.25
C LEU A 16 9.55 9.56 0.45
N HIS A 17 10.83 9.85 0.30
CA HIS A 17 11.42 11.08 0.83
C HIS A 17 10.73 12.34 0.29
N GLN A 18 10.44 12.40 -1.01
CA GLN A 18 9.76 13.55 -1.61
C GLN A 18 8.36 13.79 -1.05
N ILE A 19 7.54 12.73 -0.88
CA ILE A 19 6.19 12.93 -0.33
C ILE A 19 6.22 13.33 1.14
N MET A 20 7.14 12.78 1.94
CA MET A 20 7.34 13.17 3.34
C MET A 20 7.70 14.67 3.46
N GLU A 21 8.59 15.14 2.60
CA GLU A 21 8.99 16.56 2.53
C GLU A 21 7.82 17.45 2.05
N ARG A 22 7.18 17.08 0.93
CA ARG A 22 6.09 17.88 0.31
C ARG A 22 4.89 18.01 1.24
N ALA A 23 4.52 16.94 1.95
CA ALA A 23 3.46 16.95 2.95
C ALA A 23 3.90 17.61 4.28
N LYS A 24 5.19 17.97 4.42
CA LYS A 24 5.78 18.52 5.66
C LYS A 24 5.42 17.67 6.87
N VAL A 25 5.66 16.37 6.77
CA VAL A 25 5.37 15.40 7.83
C VAL A 25 6.13 15.75 9.10
N THR A 26 5.48 15.61 10.23
CA THR A 26 6.04 15.89 11.56
C THR A 26 5.81 14.72 12.53
N PRO A 27 6.60 14.59 13.61
CA PRO A 27 6.38 13.55 14.63
C PRO A 27 5.01 13.57 15.32
N LYS A 28 4.22 14.63 15.12
CA LYS A 28 2.84 14.71 15.64
C LYS A 28 1.82 14.06 14.74
N ASP A 29 2.17 13.75 13.48
CA ASP A 29 1.28 13.13 12.52
C ASP A 29 1.25 11.62 12.74
N THR A 30 0.10 11.00 12.49
CA THR A 30 -0.03 9.55 12.39
C THR A 30 0.12 9.14 10.93
N LEU A 31 1.01 8.19 10.65
CA LEU A 31 1.30 7.70 9.31
C LEU A 31 0.76 6.29 9.15
N ILE A 32 -0.07 6.08 8.14
CA ILE A 32 -0.63 4.77 7.81
C ILE A 32 -0.14 4.36 6.43
N PHE A 33 0.66 3.32 6.37
CA PHE A 33 1.23 2.78 5.14
C PHE A 33 0.40 1.60 4.67
N LEU A 34 -0.06 1.61 3.43
CA LEU A 34 -0.98 0.58 2.91
C LEU A 34 -0.31 -0.69 2.39
N GLY A 35 1.00 -0.83 2.53
CA GLY A 35 1.71 -2.02 2.08
C GLY A 35 2.43 -1.87 0.73
N ASP A 36 2.93 -3.00 0.22
CA ASP A 36 3.75 -3.08 -0.99
C ASP A 36 4.96 -2.15 -0.92
N TYR A 37 5.79 -2.37 0.10
CA TYR A 37 7.02 -1.59 0.33
C TYR A 37 8.12 -1.93 -0.66
N VAL A 38 8.12 -3.16 -1.16
CA VAL A 38 9.20 -3.77 -1.94
C VAL A 38 8.77 -4.08 -3.37
N ASP A 39 9.71 -4.51 -4.19
CA ASP A 39 9.58 -4.91 -5.58
C ASP A 39 9.40 -3.73 -6.58
N GLY A 40 10.04 -3.87 -7.72
CA GLY A 40 9.98 -2.88 -8.80
C GLY A 40 11.23 -2.01 -8.88
N TRP A 41 11.47 -1.10 -7.93
CA TRP A 41 12.66 -0.24 -7.92
C TRP A 41 13.75 -0.83 -7.02
N SER A 42 14.99 -0.38 -7.19
CA SER A 42 16.18 -1.02 -6.62
C SER A 42 16.36 -0.84 -5.11
N GLN A 43 15.59 0.01 -4.44
CA GLN A 43 15.86 0.39 -3.05
C GLN A 43 14.94 -0.29 -2.02
N SER A 44 14.47 -1.53 -2.30
CA SER A 44 13.62 -2.28 -1.37
C SER A 44 14.22 -2.44 0.03
N PRO A 45 15.48 -2.85 0.24
CA PRO A 45 16.06 -2.93 1.58
C PRO A 45 16.10 -1.57 2.28
N GLN A 46 16.48 -0.51 1.56
CA GLN A 46 16.60 0.83 2.11
C GLN A 46 15.22 1.44 2.48
N VAL A 47 14.15 1.06 1.76
CA VAL A 47 12.78 1.41 2.16
C VAL A 47 12.46 0.76 3.51
N ILE A 48 12.75 -0.53 3.69
CA ILE A 48 12.50 -1.22 4.96
C ILE A 48 13.34 -0.60 6.10
N ASP A 49 14.62 -0.34 5.88
CA ASP A 49 15.47 0.35 6.87
C ASP A 49 14.86 1.70 7.30
N TYR A 50 14.43 2.50 6.31
CA TYR A 50 13.80 3.80 6.58
C TYR A 50 12.50 3.69 7.39
N LEU A 51 11.64 2.70 7.07
CA LEU A 51 10.38 2.49 7.80
C LEU A 51 10.61 2.01 9.23
N ILE A 52 11.62 1.16 9.46
CA ILE A 52 12.05 0.73 10.81
C ILE A 52 12.52 1.95 11.62
N GLU A 53 13.35 2.82 11.04
CA GLU A 53 13.80 4.04 11.70
C GLU A 53 12.64 5.00 11.97
N LEU A 54 11.76 5.21 10.99
CA LEU A 54 10.60 6.12 11.09
C LEU A 54 9.67 5.73 12.24
N LYS A 55 9.46 4.44 12.47
CA LYS A 55 8.68 3.90 13.59
C LYS A 55 9.18 4.36 14.96
N THR A 56 10.47 4.70 15.10
CA THR A 56 11.04 5.16 16.37
C THR A 56 10.70 6.61 16.70
N THR A 57 10.31 7.39 15.71
CA THR A 57 10.12 8.86 15.83
C THR A 57 8.68 9.30 15.53
N HIS A 58 7.90 8.49 14.85
CA HIS A 58 6.54 8.82 14.45
C HIS A 58 5.55 7.73 14.92
N ASN A 59 4.28 8.10 15.05
CA ASN A 59 3.21 7.14 15.21
C ASN A 59 2.89 6.52 13.84
N CYS A 60 3.27 5.25 13.65
CA CYS A 60 3.16 4.55 12.37
C CYS A 60 2.30 3.29 12.50
N VAL A 61 1.44 3.07 11.52
CA VAL A 61 0.76 1.81 11.25
C VAL A 61 1.26 1.29 9.91
N PHE A 62 1.72 0.04 9.89
CA PHE A 62 2.23 -0.60 8.67
C PHE A 62 1.34 -1.78 8.30
N ILE A 63 0.66 -1.67 7.15
CA ILE A 63 -0.22 -2.71 6.63
C ILE A 63 0.56 -3.58 5.66
N ARG A 64 0.23 -4.87 5.62
CA ARG A 64 0.85 -5.86 4.75
C ARG A 64 0.33 -5.74 3.34
N GLY A 65 1.22 -5.62 2.37
CA GLY A 65 0.95 -5.83 0.96
C GLY A 65 1.29 -7.26 0.50
N ASN A 66 0.83 -7.63 -0.67
CA ASN A 66 1.11 -8.96 -1.21
C ASN A 66 2.58 -9.12 -1.62
N HIS A 67 3.26 -8.05 -2.04
CA HIS A 67 4.68 -8.08 -2.35
C HIS A 67 5.53 -8.25 -1.08
N ASP A 68 5.10 -7.72 0.03
CA ASP A 68 5.77 -7.86 1.32
C ASP A 68 5.72 -9.31 1.82
N GLU A 69 4.57 -10.01 1.65
CA GLU A 69 4.45 -11.44 1.94
C GLU A 69 5.37 -12.27 1.06
N LEU A 70 5.41 -12.00 -0.26
CA LEU A 70 6.28 -12.71 -1.20
C LEU A 70 7.76 -12.58 -0.84
N LEU A 71 8.18 -11.39 -0.37
CA LEU A 71 9.54 -11.20 0.13
C LEU A 71 9.80 -12.01 1.40
N VAL A 72 8.87 -12.03 2.36
CA VAL A 72 9.01 -12.81 3.59
C VAL A 72 9.15 -14.30 3.28
N ASP A 73 8.31 -14.82 2.38
CA ASP A 73 8.38 -16.22 1.95
C ASP A 73 9.73 -16.54 1.32
N TRP A 74 10.25 -15.64 0.48
CA TRP A 74 11.57 -15.84 -0.16
C TRP A 74 12.72 -15.75 0.85
N LEU A 75 12.72 -14.77 1.78
CA LEU A 75 13.77 -14.62 2.79
C LEU A 75 13.84 -15.81 3.75
N ASN A 76 12.70 -16.42 4.08
CA ASN A 76 12.63 -17.56 4.99
C ASN A 76 12.96 -18.90 4.30
N GLU A 77 12.44 -19.12 3.09
CA GLU A 77 12.47 -20.43 2.42
C GLU A 77 13.47 -20.48 1.26
N SER A 78 13.96 -19.34 0.78
CA SER A 78 14.77 -19.19 -0.45
C SER A 78 14.12 -19.88 -1.66
N LYS A 79 12.79 -19.93 -1.68
CA LYS A 79 12.02 -20.65 -2.69
C LYS A 79 11.99 -19.84 -3.98
N ASP A 80 12.40 -20.49 -5.07
CA ASP A 80 12.31 -19.92 -6.40
C ASP A 80 10.85 -19.62 -6.78
N ASN A 81 10.59 -18.37 -7.22
CA ASN A 81 9.25 -17.92 -7.62
C ASN A 81 9.34 -17.08 -8.91
N PRO A 82 9.40 -17.73 -10.08
CA PRO A 82 9.53 -17.05 -11.37
C PRO A 82 8.40 -16.03 -11.64
N THR A 83 7.20 -16.30 -11.18
CA THR A 83 6.08 -15.39 -11.33
C THR A 83 6.31 -14.09 -10.53
N TRP A 84 6.77 -14.20 -9.31
CA TRP A 84 7.11 -13.03 -8.50
C TRP A 84 8.26 -12.23 -9.12
N TYR A 85 9.29 -12.88 -9.63
CA TYR A 85 10.39 -12.19 -10.30
C TYR A 85 9.91 -11.35 -11.47
N GLN A 86 9.04 -11.88 -12.33
CA GLN A 86 8.44 -11.17 -13.46
C GLN A 86 7.55 -9.99 -13.02
N HIS A 87 7.05 -10.02 -11.79
CA HIS A 87 6.24 -8.95 -11.21
C HIS A 87 7.04 -7.96 -10.33
N GLY A 88 8.35 -7.88 -10.53
CA GLY A 88 9.23 -6.91 -9.88
C GLY A 88 10.08 -7.45 -8.74
N GLY A 89 9.91 -8.72 -8.34
CA GLY A 89 10.68 -9.35 -7.29
C GLY A 89 12.17 -9.52 -7.64
N GLU A 90 12.51 -9.60 -8.93
CA GLU A 90 13.92 -9.69 -9.38
C GLU A 90 14.75 -8.51 -8.85
N SER A 91 14.23 -7.29 -8.89
CA SER A 91 14.92 -6.11 -8.37
C SER A 91 15.21 -6.21 -6.87
N THR A 92 14.27 -6.78 -6.12
CA THR A 92 14.38 -6.99 -4.67
C THR A 92 15.42 -8.08 -4.36
N VAL A 93 15.36 -9.22 -5.04
CA VAL A 93 16.35 -10.31 -4.90
C VAL A 93 17.76 -9.78 -5.17
N LEU A 94 17.94 -9.01 -6.26
CA LEU A 94 19.23 -8.40 -6.58
C LEU A 94 19.68 -7.43 -5.48
N ALA A 95 18.80 -6.57 -4.98
CA ALA A 95 19.11 -5.63 -3.92
C ALA A 95 19.50 -6.33 -2.60
N TYR A 96 18.83 -7.43 -2.25
CA TYR A 96 19.14 -8.21 -1.05
C TYR A 96 20.39 -9.06 -1.16
N SER A 97 20.92 -9.31 -2.37
CA SER A 97 22.15 -10.12 -2.57
C SER A 97 23.39 -9.57 -1.86
N THR A 98 23.39 -8.27 -1.53
CA THR A 98 24.50 -7.58 -0.84
C THR A 98 24.21 -7.26 0.62
N ILE A 99 23.05 -7.64 1.13
CA ILE A 99 22.61 -7.32 2.50
C ILE A 99 23.09 -8.40 3.48
N GLY A 100 23.66 -7.99 4.60
CA GLY A 100 24.14 -8.90 5.63
C GLY A 100 23.02 -9.56 6.43
N GLY A 101 23.28 -10.77 6.93
CA GLY A 101 22.27 -11.60 7.61
C GLY A 101 21.59 -10.93 8.81
N GLU A 102 22.30 -10.12 9.59
CA GLU A 102 21.72 -9.38 10.72
C GLU A 102 20.66 -8.38 10.25
N THR A 103 20.91 -7.66 9.16
CA THR A 103 19.94 -6.73 8.57
C THR A 103 18.76 -7.49 7.98
N ILE A 104 19.00 -8.61 7.29
CA ILE A 104 17.92 -9.46 6.78
C ILE A 104 17.00 -9.91 7.92
N GLN A 105 17.57 -10.34 9.06
CA GLN A 105 16.76 -10.76 10.20
C GLN A 105 15.88 -9.63 10.74
N LYS A 106 16.39 -8.39 10.86
CA LYS A 106 15.61 -7.22 11.25
C LYS A 106 14.49 -6.92 10.26
N HIS A 107 14.75 -7.07 8.95
CA HIS A 107 13.72 -6.88 7.92
C HIS A 107 12.63 -7.95 8.01
N VAL A 108 13.00 -9.22 8.22
CA VAL A 108 12.02 -10.31 8.41
C VAL A 108 11.13 -10.03 9.63
N GLU A 109 11.72 -9.62 10.76
CA GLU A 109 10.97 -9.28 11.97
C GLU A 109 10.00 -8.12 11.73
N PHE A 110 10.44 -7.06 11.02
CA PHE A 110 9.58 -5.95 10.65
C PHE A 110 8.42 -6.41 9.75
N LEU A 111 8.73 -7.12 8.66
CA LEU A 111 7.74 -7.59 7.69
C LEU A 111 6.73 -8.58 8.31
N GLN A 112 7.16 -9.42 9.25
CA GLN A 112 6.27 -10.31 10.00
C GLN A 112 5.35 -9.55 10.96
N SER A 113 5.77 -8.37 11.43
CA SER A 113 4.98 -7.52 12.34
C SER A 113 3.91 -6.67 11.64
N LEU A 114 3.81 -6.73 10.31
CA LEU A 114 2.84 -5.96 9.54
C LEU A 114 1.40 -6.38 9.84
N GLU A 115 0.52 -5.38 9.98
CA GLU A 115 -0.90 -5.59 10.23
C GLU A 115 -1.64 -5.99 8.94
N ASN A 116 -2.68 -6.80 9.06
CA ASN A 116 -3.52 -7.14 7.92
C ASN A 116 -4.47 -6.01 7.52
N TYR A 117 -4.93 -5.23 8.49
CA TYR A 117 -5.74 -4.02 8.34
C TYR A 117 -5.65 -3.19 9.61
N TYR A 118 -6.07 -1.95 9.53
CA TYR A 118 -6.24 -1.06 10.67
C TYR A 118 -7.63 -0.41 10.62
N LEU A 119 -8.30 -0.33 11.75
CA LEU A 119 -9.60 0.34 11.92
C LEU A 119 -9.44 1.43 12.96
N ASP A 120 -9.70 2.68 12.58
CA ASP A 120 -9.60 3.80 13.52
C ASP A 120 -10.92 4.06 14.29
N GLU A 121 -10.85 4.97 15.24
CA GLU A 121 -12.00 5.36 16.08
C GLU A 121 -13.15 6.02 15.31
N GLN A 122 -12.87 6.55 14.10
CA GLN A 122 -13.86 7.12 13.20
C GLN A 122 -14.49 6.08 12.27
N ASN A 123 -14.28 4.78 12.52
CA ASN A 123 -14.72 3.68 11.66
C ASN A 123 -14.23 3.81 10.21
N ARG A 124 -12.98 4.26 10.03
CA ARG A 124 -12.28 4.25 8.75
C ARG A 124 -11.38 3.04 8.68
N LEU A 125 -11.53 2.26 7.63
CA LEU A 125 -10.76 1.04 7.39
C LEU A 125 -9.56 1.35 6.48
N TYR A 126 -8.39 0.90 6.91
CA TYR A 126 -7.14 0.94 6.12
C TYR A 126 -6.72 -0.50 5.85
N ILE A 127 -6.58 -0.85 4.59
CA ILE A 127 -6.32 -2.22 4.14
C ILE A 127 -5.60 -2.17 2.80
N HIS A 128 -4.72 -3.13 2.51
CA HIS A 128 -3.97 -3.08 1.26
C HIS A 128 -4.87 -3.28 0.03
N ALA A 129 -5.66 -4.33 -0.01
CA ALA A 129 -6.44 -4.70 -1.19
C ALA A 129 -7.96 -4.71 -0.95
N GLY A 130 -8.45 -5.48 0.01
CA GLY A 130 -9.86 -5.55 0.29
C GLY A 130 -10.24 -6.71 1.21
N PHE A 131 -11.52 -7.06 1.18
CA PHE A 131 -12.12 -8.16 1.94
C PHE A 131 -13.40 -8.61 1.25
N THR A 132 -13.83 -9.85 1.49
CA THR A 132 -15.01 -10.43 0.83
C THR A 132 -16.19 -10.65 1.76
N ASN A 133 -15.95 -10.74 3.07
CA ASN A 133 -17.00 -11.02 4.04
C ASN A 133 -17.98 -9.85 4.17
N VAL A 134 -19.27 -10.12 3.98
CA VAL A 134 -20.34 -9.11 4.05
C VAL A 134 -20.61 -8.58 5.46
N ASN A 135 -20.01 -9.18 6.49
CA ASN A 135 -20.09 -8.72 7.88
C ASN A 135 -18.84 -7.94 8.33
N GLY A 136 -17.88 -7.74 7.43
CA GLY A 136 -16.68 -6.93 7.68
C GLY A 136 -15.40 -7.72 7.88
N VAL A 137 -14.28 -7.00 8.02
CA VAL A 137 -12.93 -7.57 8.08
C VAL A 137 -12.72 -8.52 9.27
N ILE A 138 -13.37 -8.29 10.40
CA ILE A 138 -13.26 -9.14 11.60
C ILE A 138 -13.75 -10.57 11.33
N PHE A 139 -14.65 -10.72 10.34
CA PHE A 139 -15.27 -11.99 9.97
C PHE A 139 -14.64 -12.62 8.72
N GLU A 140 -13.54 -12.05 8.19
CA GLU A 140 -12.89 -12.61 7.02
C GLU A 140 -12.18 -13.93 7.36
N TYR A 141 -12.52 -14.99 6.63
CA TYR A 141 -11.97 -16.34 6.85
C TYR A 141 -10.60 -16.54 6.24
N PHE A 142 -10.27 -15.78 5.23
CA PHE A 142 -9.04 -15.94 4.44
C PHE A 142 -8.19 -14.67 4.52
N PRO A 143 -7.27 -14.56 5.49
CA PRO A 143 -6.46 -13.36 5.70
C PRO A 143 -5.70 -12.89 4.45
N LYS A 144 -5.34 -13.80 3.53
CA LYS A 144 -4.69 -13.43 2.26
C LYS A 144 -5.54 -12.49 1.40
N LEU A 145 -6.87 -12.48 1.56
CA LEU A 145 -7.74 -11.55 0.84
C LEU A 145 -7.48 -10.10 1.22
N PHE A 146 -7.02 -9.82 2.44
CA PHE A 146 -6.70 -8.46 2.85
C PHE A 146 -5.67 -7.78 1.95
N TYR A 147 -4.79 -8.56 1.31
CA TYR A 147 -3.73 -8.05 0.45
C TYR A 147 -3.69 -8.67 -0.97
N TRP A 148 -4.69 -9.50 -1.34
CA TRP A 148 -4.83 -10.04 -2.69
C TRP A 148 -6.20 -9.76 -3.34
N ASP A 149 -7.22 -9.30 -2.60
CA ASP A 149 -8.56 -9.05 -3.16
C ASP A 149 -8.53 -7.92 -4.18
N ARG A 150 -9.32 -8.07 -5.24
CA ARG A 150 -9.60 -7.00 -6.21
C ARG A 150 -11.09 -6.66 -6.28
N THR A 151 -11.91 -7.53 -5.67
CA THR A 151 -13.37 -7.45 -5.84
C THR A 151 -13.99 -6.28 -5.09
N LEU A 152 -13.37 -5.79 -4.01
CA LEU A 152 -13.86 -4.60 -3.30
C LEU A 152 -13.77 -3.37 -4.21
N TRP A 153 -12.60 -3.15 -4.82
CA TRP A 153 -12.39 -2.02 -5.74
C TRP A 153 -13.23 -2.14 -7.00
N GLU A 154 -13.30 -3.31 -7.62
CA GLU A 154 -14.14 -3.56 -8.79
C GLU A 154 -15.62 -3.35 -8.49
N THR A 155 -16.10 -3.75 -7.30
CA THR A 155 -17.47 -3.49 -6.85
C THR A 155 -17.73 -2.00 -6.73
N ALA A 156 -16.81 -1.24 -6.13
CA ALA A 156 -16.94 0.22 -6.00
C ALA A 156 -16.95 0.92 -7.37
N LEU A 157 -16.09 0.49 -8.30
CA LEU A 157 -16.02 1.03 -9.67
C LEU A 157 -17.29 0.76 -10.50
N SER A 158 -17.90 -0.43 -10.32
CA SER A 158 -19.07 -0.86 -11.09
C SER A 158 -20.39 -0.35 -10.53
N LEU A 159 -20.37 0.29 -9.36
CA LEU A 159 -21.59 0.77 -8.70
C LEU A 159 -22.30 1.84 -9.56
N ASP A 160 -23.59 1.65 -9.80
CA ASP A 160 -24.42 2.70 -10.41
C ASP A 160 -24.50 3.92 -9.48
N LYS A 161 -24.03 5.06 -9.97
CA LYS A 161 -24.03 6.34 -9.23
C LYS A 161 -25.42 6.81 -8.76
N LYS A 162 -26.50 6.27 -9.33
CA LYS A 162 -27.86 6.56 -8.95
C LYS A 162 -28.37 5.70 -7.80
N MET A 163 -27.68 4.60 -7.51
CA MET A 163 -28.07 3.68 -6.43
C MET A 163 -27.80 4.34 -5.07
N LYS A 164 -28.78 4.27 -4.19
CA LYS A 164 -28.69 4.81 -2.84
C LYS A 164 -28.25 3.74 -1.86
N THR A 165 -27.63 4.15 -0.76
CA THR A 165 -27.10 3.24 0.26
C THR A 165 -28.15 2.39 0.98
N ASP A 166 -29.43 2.81 0.95
CA ASP A 166 -30.60 2.10 1.48
C ASP A 166 -31.29 1.20 0.46
N ASP A 167 -30.84 1.19 -0.80
CA ASP A 167 -31.36 0.27 -1.82
C ASP A 167 -31.02 -1.18 -1.47
N LEU A 168 -31.98 -2.09 -1.69
CA LEU A 168 -31.85 -3.52 -1.38
C LEU A 168 -30.61 -4.17 -2.04
N TYR A 169 -30.23 -3.72 -3.21
CA TYR A 169 -29.12 -4.27 -4.00
C TYR A 169 -27.81 -3.50 -3.80
N TYR A 170 -27.77 -2.50 -2.90
CA TYR A 170 -26.53 -1.79 -2.63
C TYR A 170 -25.51 -2.74 -1.99
N PRO A 171 -24.25 -2.80 -2.47
CA PRO A 171 -23.23 -3.73 -1.94
C PRO A 171 -22.97 -3.48 -0.46
N LYS A 172 -23.34 -4.42 0.41
CA LYS A 172 -23.24 -4.28 1.86
C LYS A 172 -21.84 -3.95 2.34
N ARG A 173 -20.78 -4.50 1.70
CA ARG A 173 -19.39 -4.20 2.04
C ARG A 173 -19.05 -2.70 1.99
N LEU A 174 -19.70 -1.94 1.10
CA LEU A 174 -19.50 -0.51 0.94
C LEU A 174 -20.24 0.35 1.97
N THR A 175 -21.01 -0.26 2.90
CA THR A 175 -21.75 0.44 3.95
C THR A 175 -21.22 0.18 5.37
N LEU A 176 -20.22 -0.71 5.52
CA LEU A 176 -19.75 -1.16 6.82
C LEU A 176 -18.83 -0.16 7.52
N TYR A 177 -18.14 0.65 6.73
CA TYR A 177 -17.14 1.62 7.18
C TYR A 177 -17.45 3.00 6.60
N ASN A 178 -17.12 4.04 7.34
CA ASN A 178 -17.31 5.41 6.87
C ASN A 178 -16.46 5.70 5.64
N GLU A 179 -15.23 5.21 5.64
CA GLU A 179 -14.29 5.27 4.52
C GLU A 179 -13.41 4.02 4.53
N ILE A 180 -12.98 3.59 3.35
CA ILE A 180 -12.05 2.46 3.18
C ILE A 180 -10.89 2.95 2.32
N TYR A 181 -9.67 2.88 2.82
CA TYR A 181 -8.45 3.27 2.10
C TYR A 181 -7.72 2.03 1.62
N ILE A 182 -7.44 1.98 0.31
CA ILE A 182 -6.77 0.86 -0.36
C ILE A 182 -5.63 1.30 -1.26
N GLY A 183 -4.72 0.35 -1.54
CA GLY A 183 -3.68 0.37 -2.58
C GLY A 183 -3.88 -0.71 -3.63
N HIS A 184 -2.82 -1.49 -3.93
CA HIS A 184 -2.82 -2.76 -4.67
C HIS A 184 -3.18 -2.70 -6.15
N THR A 185 -4.19 -1.97 -6.51
CA THR A 185 -4.68 -1.89 -7.90
C THR A 185 -4.53 -0.45 -8.38
N PRO A 186 -3.51 -0.14 -9.19
CA PRO A 186 -3.20 1.25 -9.50
C PRO A 186 -4.33 1.93 -10.27
N VAL A 187 -4.67 3.15 -9.86
CA VAL A 187 -5.69 3.98 -10.52
C VAL A 187 -5.35 4.30 -11.97
N SER A 188 -4.10 4.10 -12.38
CA SER A 188 -3.69 4.21 -13.79
C SER A 188 -4.43 3.22 -14.71
N ARG A 189 -4.92 2.09 -14.18
CA ARG A 189 -5.78 1.15 -14.94
C ARG A 189 -7.12 1.76 -15.38
N ILE A 190 -7.55 2.83 -14.73
CA ILE A 190 -8.74 3.60 -15.09
C ILE A 190 -8.36 5.00 -15.61
N ASN A 191 -7.14 5.16 -16.12
CA ASN A 191 -6.61 6.41 -16.69
C ASN A 191 -6.63 7.60 -15.70
N LYS A 192 -6.34 7.34 -14.43
CA LYS A 192 -6.17 8.35 -13.39
C LYS A 192 -4.74 8.40 -12.89
N THR A 193 -4.33 9.57 -12.38
CA THR A 193 -2.97 9.83 -11.85
C THR A 193 -3.00 10.40 -10.43
N ALA A 194 -4.18 10.62 -9.89
CA ALA A 194 -4.43 11.11 -8.53
C ALA A 194 -5.30 10.10 -7.77
N PRO A 195 -5.36 10.16 -6.43
CA PRO A 195 -6.28 9.34 -5.64
C PRO A 195 -7.71 9.40 -6.15
N VAL A 196 -8.41 8.28 -6.10
CA VAL A 196 -9.78 8.17 -6.62
C VAL A 196 -10.70 7.64 -5.53
N GLN A 197 -11.81 8.33 -5.32
CA GLN A 197 -12.90 7.83 -4.49
C GLN A 197 -14.03 7.25 -5.35
N MET A 198 -14.46 6.03 -5.00
CA MET A 198 -15.67 5.41 -5.52
C MET A 198 -16.49 4.85 -4.34
N ALA A 199 -17.73 5.29 -4.20
CA ALA A 199 -18.54 5.06 -3.00
C ALA A 199 -17.75 5.47 -1.72
N THR A 200 -17.59 4.55 -0.78
CA THR A 200 -16.79 4.77 0.45
C THR A 200 -15.31 4.41 0.29
N VAL A 201 -14.88 3.91 -0.88
CA VAL A 201 -13.51 3.42 -1.10
C VAL A 201 -12.63 4.48 -1.73
N TRP A 202 -11.53 4.81 -1.05
CA TRP A 202 -10.43 5.64 -1.52
C TRP A 202 -9.28 4.75 -1.99
N ASN A 203 -8.96 4.79 -3.27
CA ASN A 203 -7.77 4.13 -3.81
C ASN A 203 -6.67 5.16 -3.99
N ILE A 204 -5.53 4.97 -3.30
CA ILE A 204 -4.39 5.88 -3.30
C ILE A 204 -3.14 5.27 -3.94
N ASP A 205 -3.22 4.08 -4.53
CA ASP A 205 -2.17 3.56 -5.40
C ASP A 205 -2.20 4.30 -6.75
N THR A 206 -1.32 5.26 -6.90
CA THR A 206 -1.20 6.08 -8.11
C THR A 206 -0.18 5.56 -9.11
N GLY A 207 0.26 4.31 -8.91
CA GLY A 207 1.08 3.57 -9.87
C GLY A 207 2.58 3.77 -9.70
N ALA A 208 3.06 3.98 -8.48
CA ALA A 208 4.48 4.13 -8.19
C ALA A 208 5.32 2.90 -8.59
N ALA A 209 4.74 1.71 -8.59
CA ALA A 209 5.39 0.50 -9.13
C ALA A 209 5.79 0.62 -10.61
N PHE A 210 5.12 1.49 -11.36
CA PHE A 210 5.19 1.63 -12.80
C PHE A 210 5.66 3.03 -13.20
N LYS A 211 4.80 3.80 -13.86
CA LYS A 211 5.10 5.14 -14.39
C LYS A 211 4.49 6.28 -13.58
N GLY A 212 3.77 5.96 -12.52
CA GLY A 212 3.09 6.94 -11.69
C GLY A 212 3.95 7.50 -10.57
N PRO A 213 3.43 8.50 -9.85
CA PRO A 213 4.01 8.99 -8.61
C PRO A 213 3.60 8.14 -7.41
N LEU A 214 4.32 8.29 -6.30
CA LEU A 214 3.87 7.85 -4.97
C LEU A 214 3.01 8.96 -4.36
N THR A 215 1.96 8.56 -3.62
CA THR A 215 0.99 9.49 -3.02
C THR A 215 0.92 9.34 -1.50
N ILE A 216 0.82 10.47 -0.82
CA ILE A 216 0.41 10.61 0.58
C ILE A 216 -0.83 11.51 0.64
N LEU A 217 -1.85 11.12 1.42
CA LEU A 217 -3.13 11.81 1.52
C LEU A 217 -3.50 12.06 2.99
N ASP A 218 -3.93 13.27 3.31
CA ASP A 218 -4.55 13.62 4.59
C ASP A 218 -6.00 13.12 4.60
N VAL A 219 -6.31 12.22 5.53
CA VAL A 219 -7.62 11.54 5.55
C VAL A 219 -8.77 12.45 6.01
N ASP A 220 -8.49 13.57 6.65
CA ASP A 220 -9.52 14.50 7.11
C ASP A 220 -9.81 15.58 6.06
N THR A 221 -8.77 16.19 5.49
CA THR A 221 -8.91 17.28 4.50
C THR A 221 -9.04 16.77 3.07
N LYS A 222 -8.61 15.53 2.79
CA LYS A 222 -8.45 14.94 1.45
C LYS A 222 -7.41 15.66 0.57
N GLU A 223 -6.62 16.55 1.17
CA GLU A 223 -5.45 17.10 0.50
C GLU A 223 -4.43 15.99 0.30
N PHE A 224 -3.77 15.95 -0.84
CA PHE A 224 -2.76 14.96 -1.13
C PHE A 224 -1.52 15.57 -1.78
N TRP A 225 -0.40 14.92 -1.56
CA TRP A 225 0.88 15.26 -2.16
C TRP A 225 1.42 14.05 -2.91
N GLN A 226 2.09 14.30 -4.01
CA GLN A 226 2.68 13.27 -4.84
C GLN A 226 4.16 13.53 -5.04
N SER A 227 4.93 12.47 -5.24
CA SER A 227 6.31 12.56 -5.71
C SER A 227 6.34 12.95 -7.19
N GLU A 228 7.54 13.16 -7.72
CA GLU A 228 7.74 13.03 -9.16
C GLU A 228 7.39 11.59 -9.60
N PRO A 229 6.99 11.37 -10.87
CA PRO A 229 6.83 10.02 -11.43
C PRO A 229 8.10 9.20 -11.26
N LEU A 230 7.98 7.94 -10.81
CA LEU A 230 9.14 7.12 -10.43
C LEU A 230 10.20 6.99 -11.52
N PRO A 231 9.88 6.89 -12.83
CA PRO A 231 10.91 6.85 -13.88
C PRO A 231 11.81 8.08 -13.93
N SER A 232 11.35 9.24 -13.47
CA SER A 232 12.20 10.44 -13.41
C SER A 232 13.17 10.40 -12.23
N LEU A 233 12.82 9.69 -11.18
CA LEU A 233 13.68 9.47 -10.00
C LEU A 233 14.67 8.31 -10.20
N TYR A 234 14.34 7.36 -11.09
CA TYR A 234 15.12 6.16 -11.39
C TYR A 234 15.30 5.99 -12.91
N PRO A 235 16.02 6.91 -13.59
CA PRO A 235 16.05 6.99 -15.06
C PRO A 235 16.72 5.80 -15.75
N THR A 236 17.49 4.98 -15.01
CA THR A 236 18.15 3.78 -15.54
C THR A 236 17.40 2.48 -15.22
N GLU A 237 16.28 2.57 -14.51
CA GLU A 237 15.49 1.43 -14.07
C GLU A 237 14.12 1.41 -14.77
N LYS A 238 13.49 0.25 -14.77
CA LYS A 238 12.19 0.06 -15.45
C LYS A 238 11.01 -0.03 -14.48
N GLY A 239 11.26 -0.23 -13.19
CA GLY A 239 10.22 -0.59 -12.25
C GLY A 239 9.58 -1.92 -12.65
N ARG A 240 8.25 -2.01 -12.49
CA ARG A 240 7.45 -3.18 -12.91
C ARG A 240 6.91 -3.08 -14.36
N ASN A 241 7.49 -2.21 -15.21
CA ASN A 241 7.08 -2.03 -16.62
C ASN A 241 7.65 -3.10 -17.53
#